data_78f5f70986f4c19d7a0531beef84fcdd
#
_entry.id   78f5f70986f4c19d7a0531beef84fcdd
#
_cell.length_a   1.000
_cell.length_b   1.000
_cell.length_c   1.000
_cell.angle_alpha   90.00
_cell.angle_beta   90.00
_cell.angle_gamma   90.00
#
_symmetry.space_group_name_H-M   'P 1'
#
loop_
_entity.id
_entity.type
_entity.pdbx_description
1 polymer ?
#
loop_
_entity_poly.entity_id
_entity_poly.type
_entity_poly.pdbx_seq_one_letter_code
_entity_poly.pdbx_strand_id
1 'polypeptide(L)'
;MQNRIDRIVKLLDEKKAENIEVIDMQGRDYLSKFVVVATTLAARHGFALLDDLKIELKPAGENFLGVESSDDWTVVDLGDIMIHLMSETYRTKYNIEEFLKELNSSFKPN
;
A
#
# COMPACT_ATOMS: atom_id res chain seq x y z
N MET A 1 1.02 15.26 -4.79
CA MET A 1 0.72 14.02 -4.06
C MET A 1 -0.23 13.11 -4.84
N GLN A 2 -1.33 13.68 -5.36
CA GLN A 2 -2.32 12.88 -6.08
C GLN A 2 -1.73 12.17 -7.30
N ASN A 3 -0.86 12.83 -8.04
CA ASN A 3 -0.23 12.21 -9.22
C ASN A 3 0.61 10.97 -8.86
N ARG A 4 1.24 10.99 -7.71
CA ARG A 4 2.03 9.85 -7.23
C ARG A 4 1.13 8.69 -6.88
N ILE A 5 0.03 8.96 -6.20
CA ILE A 5 -0.95 7.94 -5.84
C ILE A 5 -1.59 7.33 -7.09
N ASP A 6 -1.98 8.18 -8.02
CA ASP A 6 -2.58 7.73 -9.29
C ASP A 6 -1.64 6.81 -10.06
N ARG A 7 -0.36 7.13 -10.07
CA ARG A 7 0.65 6.29 -10.74
C ARG A 7 0.75 4.91 -10.10
N ILE A 8 0.76 4.88 -8.77
CA ILE A 8 0.83 3.62 -8.02
C ILE A 8 -0.42 2.78 -8.29
N VAL A 9 -1.59 3.39 -8.16
CA VAL A 9 -2.86 2.70 -8.37
C VAL A 9 -2.98 2.17 -9.80
N LYS A 10 -2.61 2.99 -10.77
CA LYS A 10 -2.66 2.60 -12.18
C LYS A 10 -1.75 1.39 -12.44
N LEU A 11 -0.54 1.41 -11.89
CA LEU A 11 0.40 0.31 -12.06
C LEU A 11 -0.15 -0.98 -11.45
N LEU A 12 -0.65 -0.89 -10.23
CA LEU A 12 -1.21 -2.06 -9.54
C LEU A 12 -2.40 -2.63 -10.30
N ASP A 13 -3.26 -1.76 -10.80
CA ASP A 13 -4.43 -2.18 -11.58
C ASP A 13 -4.03 -2.85 -12.90
N GLU A 14 -3.09 -2.26 -13.63
CA GLU A 14 -2.59 -2.81 -14.88
C GLU A 14 -1.92 -4.17 -14.69
N LYS A 15 -1.31 -4.40 -13.53
CA LYS A 15 -0.61 -5.63 -13.20
C LYS A 15 -1.49 -6.60 -12.41
N LYS A 16 -2.80 -6.43 -12.46
CA LYS A 16 -3.80 -7.38 -11.95
C LYS A 16 -3.94 -7.48 -10.44
N ALA A 17 -3.45 -6.51 -9.69
CA ALA A 17 -3.77 -6.43 -8.27
C ALA A 17 -5.28 -6.19 -8.13
N GLU A 18 -5.89 -6.73 -7.09
CA GLU A 18 -7.33 -6.63 -6.87
C GLU A 18 -7.65 -5.80 -5.63
N ASN A 19 -8.88 -5.29 -5.60
CA ASN A 19 -9.41 -4.56 -4.44
C ASN A 19 -8.46 -3.48 -3.95
N ILE A 20 -7.99 -2.64 -4.88
CA ILE A 20 -7.05 -1.55 -4.56
C ILE A 20 -7.80 -0.48 -3.79
N GLU A 21 -7.28 -0.12 -2.62
CA GLU A 21 -7.89 0.89 -1.77
C GLU A 21 -6.84 1.90 -1.35
N VAL A 22 -7.19 3.19 -1.42
CA VAL A 22 -6.33 4.28 -0.98
C VAL A 22 -6.95 4.88 0.28
N ILE A 23 -6.17 4.93 1.34
CA ILE A 23 -6.63 5.46 2.63
C ILE A 23 -5.86 6.75 2.91
N ASP A 24 -6.60 7.84 3.08
CA ASP A 24 -6.04 9.14 3.41
C ASP A 24 -5.85 9.22 4.92
N MET A 25 -4.59 9.32 5.34
CA MET A 25 -4.21 9.41 6.75
C MET A 25 -3.80 10.82 7.14
N GLN A 26 -4.00 11.80 6.26
CA GLN A 26 -3.60 13.19 6.55
C GLN A 26 -4.38 13.73 7.75
N GLY A 27 -3.67 14.46 8.59
CA GLY A 27 -4.27 14.99 9.81
C GLY A 27 -4.47 13.96 10.90
N ARG A 28 -3.95 12.75 10.72
CA ARG A 28 -4.04 11.65 11.67
C ARG A 28 -2.67 11.41 12.32
N ASP A 29 -2.70 10.76 13.45
CA ASP A 29 -1.47 10.41 14.13
C ASP A 29 -0.91 9.10 13.56
N TYR A 30 -0.40 9.17 12.36
CA TYR A 30 0.16 8.04 11.65
C TYR A 30 1.39 8.47 10.86
N LEU A 31 2.31 7.51 10.61
CA LEU A 31 3.59 7.79 9.98
C LEU A 31 3.48 8.27 8.54
N SER A 32 2.56 7.67 7.78
CA SER A 32 2.39 8.00 6.37
C SER A 32 1.13 8.82 6.16
N LYS A 33 1.14 9.66 5.14
CA LYS A 33 -0.01 10.48 4.77
C LYS A 33 -1.07 9.68 4.03
N PHE A 34 -0.63 8.67 3.27
CA PHE A 34 -1.51 7.80 2.50
C PHE A 34 -1.05 6.36 2.61
N VAL A 35 -2.02 5.45 2.62
CA VAL A 35 -1.76 4.02 2.59
C VAL A 35 -2.52 3.44 1.40
N VAL A 36 -1.81 2.69 0.56
CA VAL A 36 -2.42 1.96 -0.56
C VAL A 36 -2.42 0.49 -0.20
N VAL A 37 -3.58 -0.14 -0.26
CA VAL A 37 -3.74 -1.56 0.05
C VAL A 37 -4.29 -2.26 -1.19
N ALA A 38 -3.70 -3.38 -1.55
CA ALA A 38 -4.16 -4.16 -2.68
C ALA A 38 -4.01 -5.65 -2.40
N THR A 39 -4.82 -6.45 -3.08
CA THR A 39 -4.81 -7.91 -2.95
C THR A 39 -4.00 -8.52 -4.08
N THR A 40 -3.10 -9.44 -3.71
CA THR A 40 -2.32 -10.23 -4.66
C THR A 40 -2.99 -11.58 -4.89
N LEU A 41 -2.78 -12.14 -6.08
CA LEU A 41 -3.41 -13.41 -6.46
C LEU A 41 -2.62 -14.63 -5.97
N ALA A 42 -1.30 -14.45 -5.78
CA ALA A 42 -0.39 -15.50 -5.32
C ALA A 42 0.91 -14.86 -4.87
N ALA A 43 1.76 -15.62 -4.20
CA ALA A 43 3.06 -15.13 -3.74
C ALA A 43 3.89 -14.58 -4.92
N ARG A 44 3.93 -15.31 -6.02
CA ARG A 44 4.66 -14.89 -7.23
C ARG A 44 4.15 -13.55 -7.75
N HIS A 45 2.85 -13.35 -7.70
CA HIS A 45 2.23 -12.08 -8.12
C HIS A 45 2.71 -10.93 -7.23
N GLY A 46 2.77 -11.16 -5.92
CA GLY A 46 3.27 -10.15 -4.98
C GLY A 46 4.72 -9.76 -5.26
N PHE A 47 5.59 -10.74 -5.51
CA PHE A 47 6.98 -10.47 -5.84
C PHE A 47 7.12 -9.73 -7.17
N ALA A 48 6.33 -10.12 -8.17
CA ALA A 48 6.32 -9.46 -9.46
C ALA A 48 5.86 -8.00 -9.35
N LEU A 49 4.83 -7.75 -8.55
CA LEU A 49 4.34 -6.38 -8.30
C LEU A 49 5.41 -5.53 -7.65
N LEU A 50 6.15 -6.08 -6.69
CA LEU A 50 7.23 -5.36 -6.04
C LEU A 50 8.30 -4.96 -7.06
N ASP A 51 8.70 -5.88 -7.93
CA ASP A 51 9.67 -5.58 -8.98
C ASP A 51 9.15 -4.49 -9.93
N ASP A 52 7.89 -4.58 -10.33
CA ASP A 52 7.27 -3.58 -11.19
C ASP A 52 7.23 -2.21 -10.54
N LEU A 53 6.93 -2.16 -9.24
CA LEU A 53 6.94 -0.92 -8.48
C LEU A 53 8.34 -0.29 -8.47
N LYS A 54 9.37 -1.10 -8.26
CA LYS A 54 10.75 -0.60 -8.27
C LYS A 54 11.13 -0.06 -9.64
N ILE A 55 10.81 -0.80 -10.69
CA ILE A 55 11.14 -0.41 -12.06
C ILE A 55 10.45 0.89 -12.45
N GLU A 56 9.18 1.06 -12.07
CA GLU A 56 8.36 2.21 -12.45
C GLU A 56 8.61 3.43 -11.57
N LEU A 57 8.74 3.23 -10.27
CA LEU A 57 8.73 4.34 -9.31
C LEU A 57 10.12 4.91 -9.02
N LYS A 58 11.17 4.11 -9.04
CA LYS A 58 12.51 4.63 -8.79
C LYS A 58 12.95 5.66 -9.82
N PRO A 59 12.79 5.41 -11.13
CA PRO A 59 13.11 6.43 -12.13
C PRO A 59 12.24 7.67 -12.00
N ALA A 60 11.04 7.54 -11.43
CA ALA A 60 10.13 8.66 -11.23
C ALA A 60 10.48 9.50 -9.98
N GLY A 61 11.54 9.12 -9.26
CA GLY A 61 12.02 9.90 -8.12
C GLY A 61 11.58 9.40 -6.75
N GLU A 62 10.91 8.24 -6.68
CA GLU A 62 10.50 7.69 -5.40
C GLU A 62 11.66 7.06 -4.67
N ASN A 63 11.72 7.29 -3.36
CA ASN A 63 12.73 6.72 -2.49
C ASN A 63 12.11 5.56 -1.70
N PHE A 64 12.63 4.37 -1.90
CA PHE A 64 12.19 3.18 -1.16
C PHE A 64 12.93 3.14 0.16
N LEU A 65 12.30 3.66 1.22
CA LEU A 65 12.92 3.75 2.54
C LEU A 65 12.97 2.40 3.24
N GLY A 66 12.05 1.52 2.93
CA GLY A 66 12.03 0.17 3.46
C GLY A 66 11.16 -0.72 2.61
N VAL A 67 11.53 -1.99 2.52
CA VAL A 67 10.77 -3.00 1.81
C VAL A 67 10.83 -4.28 2.62
N GLU A 68 9.67 -4.86 2.91
CA GLU A 68 9.57 -6.19 3.50
C GLU A 68 8.69 -7.03 2.59
N SER A 69 9.11 -8.26 2.34
CA SER A 69 8.39 -9.13 1.42
C SER A 69 8.34 -10.55 1.95
N SER A 70 7.15 -11.15 1.89
CA SER A 70 6.93 -12.54 2.23
C SER A 70 5.86 -13.09 1.28
N ASP A 71 5.52 -14.37 1.42
CA ASP A 71 4.57 -15.01 0.52
C ASP A 71 3.18 -14.35 0.54
N ASP A 72 2.75 -13.89 1.71
CA ASP A 72 1.40 -13.35 1.89
C ASP A 72 1.35 -11.83 2.00
N TRP A 73 2.49 -11.19 2.17
CA TRP A 73 2.50 -9.78 2.52
C TRP A 73 3.78 -9.11 2.04
N THR A 74 3.61 -8.00 1.33
CA THR A 74 4.71 -7.15 0.92
C THR A 74 4.38 -5.73 1.34
N VAL A 75 5.33 -5.05 1.97
CA VAL A 75 5.18 -3.66 2.40
C VAL A 75 6.27 -2.83 1.75
N VAL A 76 5.87 -1.72 1.15
CA VAL A 76 6.80 -0.75 0.57
C VAL A 76 6.60 0.57 1.30
N ASP A 77 7.67 1.07 1.89
CA ASP A 77 7.68 2.34 2.62
C ASP A 77 8.34 3.41 1.75
N LEU A 78 7.53 4.36 1.29
CA LEU A 78 8.02 5.53 0.53
C LEU A 78 8.07 6.78 1.39
N GLY A 79 7.88 6.64 2.69
CA GLY A 79 7.85 7.76 3.64
C GLY A 79 6.44 8.29 3.84
N ASP A 80 5.97 9.09 2.92
CA ASP A 80 4.63 9.67 2.99
C ASP A 80 3.55 8.77 2.38
N ILE A 81 3.94 7.71 1.69
CA ILE A 81 3.03 6.70 1.15
C ILE A 81 3.52 5.32 1.57
N MET A 82 2.63 4.51 2.11
CA MET A 82 2.89 3.10 2.39
C MET A 82 2.05 2.26 1.44
N ILE A 83 2.65 1.21 0.88
CA ILE A 83 1.95 0.28 0.00
C ILE A 83 1.94 -1.09 0.68
N HIS A 84 0.74 -1.63 0.88
CA HIS A 84 0.56 -2.98 1.43
C HIS A 84 -0.04 -3.87 0.35
N LEU A 85 0.69 -4.91 -0.03
CA LEU A 85 0.23 -5.91 -0.97
C LEU A 85 0.03 -7.20 -0.19
N MET A 86 -1.20 -7.70 -0.15
CA MET A 86 -1.55 -8.84 0.71
C MET A 86 -2.35 -9.87 -0.05
N SER A 87 -2.16 -11.16 0.31
CA SER A 87 -3.07 -12.19 -0.16
C SER A 87 -4.47 -11.91 0.39
N GLU A 88 -5.48 -12.45 -0.26
CA GLU A 88 -6.86 -12.29 0.20
C GLU A 88 -7.04 -12.83 1.61
N THR A 89 -6.48 -14.00 1.88
CA THR A 89 -6.54 -14.61 3.21
C THR A 89 -5.92 -13.73 4.27
N TYR A 90 -4.72 -13.21 3.99
CA TYR A 90 -4.01 -12.37 4.93
C TYR A 90 -4.75 -11.05 5.16
N ARG A 91 -5.26 -10.45 4.09
CA ARG A 91 -6.00 -9.20 4.16
C ARG A 91 -7.28 -9.34 4.99
N THR A 92 -8.00 -10.44 4.81
CA THR A 92 -9.20 -10.74 5.60
C THR A 92 -8.85 -10.96 7.07
N LYS A 93 -7.78 -11.71 7.34
CA LYS A 93 -7.38 -12.04 8.70
C LYS A 93 -6.96 -10.82 9.51
N TYR A 94 -6.17 -9.95 8.91
CA TYR A 94 -5.61 -8.80 9.65
C TYR A 94 -6.36 -7.50 9.40
N ASN A 95 -7.10 -7.41 8.32
CA ASN A 95 -8.00 -6.30 8.00
C ASN A 95 -7.41 -4.92 8.31
N ILE A 96 -6.24 -4.65 7.74
CA ILE A 96 -5.47 -3.44 8.04
C ILE A 96 -6.22 -2.17 7.64
N GLU A 97 -6.98 -2.18 6.55
CA GLU A 97 -7.74 -1.01 6.12
C GLU A 97 -8.81 -0.62 7.13
N GLU A 98 -9.44 -1.59 7.77
CA GLU A 98 -10.42 -1.32 8.82
C GLU A 98 -9.74 -0.72 10.05
N PHE A 99 -8.60 -1.29 10.43
CA PHE A 99 -7.79 -0.76 11.53
C PHE A 99 -7.41 0.69 11.29
N LEU A 100 -6.95 1.00 10.07
CA LEU A 100 -6.54 2.36 9.73
C LEU A 100 -7.71 3.33 9.74
N LYS A 101 -8.86 2.90 9.28
CA LYS A 101 -10.08 3.72 9.32
C LYS A 101 -10.55 3.95 10.75
N GLU A 102 -10.47 2.95 11.60
CA GLU A 102 -10.80 3.07 13.02
C GLU A 102 -9.83 3.99 13.74
N LEU A 103 -8.56 3.94 13.38
CA LEU A 103 -7.56 4.84 13.93
C LEU A 103 -7.97 6.29 13.70
N ASN A 104 -8.50 6.57 12.52
CA ASN A 104 -9.01 7.89 12.19
C ASN A 104 -10.15 8.32 13.12
N SER A 105 -11.00 7.39 13.51
CA SER A 105 -12.11 7.67 14.42
C SER A 105 -11.66 7.77 15.87
N SER A 106 -10.69 6.93 16.27
CA SER A 106 -10.24 6.83 17.65
C SER A 106 -9.44 8.04 18.11
N PHE A 107 -8.81 8.74 17.20
CA PHE A 107 -7.93 9.86 17.54
C PHE A 107 -8.59 11.22 17.39
N LYS A 108 -9.90 11.28 17.44
CA LYS A 108 -10.58 12.56 17.47
C LYS A 108 -10.32 13.22 18.81
N PRO A 109 -9.71 14.38 18.83
CA PRO A 109 -9.62 15.13 20.08
C PRO A 109 -11.02 15.52 20.51
N ASN A 110 -11.29 15.35 21.74
CA ASN A 110 -12.59 15.72 22.28
C ASN A 110 -12.74 17.22 22.37
#